data_71efd7c0d86c0b013c8a1cddc7daea7b
#
_entry.id   71efd7c0d86c0b013c8a1cddc7daea7b
#
_cell.length_a   1.000
_cell.length_b   1.000
_cell.length_c   1.000
_cell.angle_alpha   90.00
_cell.angle_beta   90.00
_cell.angle_gamma   90.00
#
_symmetry.space_group_name_H-M   'P 1'
#
loop_
_entity.id
_entity.type
_entity.pdbx_description
1 polymer ?
#
loop_
_entity_poly.entity_id
_entity_poly.type
_entity_poly.pdbx_seq_one_letter_code
_entity_poly.pdbx_strand_id
1 'polypeptide(L)'
;MALYLSKTVVELREVSLKNKPQPMLEISPKGTVPVLLLDDGSVIDESIEIIEWCIKKKKDVFKDTLNKEQELSAEDAIKLFDEKFKFHLDRYKYATRYEDVDEILHRESCVEILKTMEKKISNNKFFYTNHVNKIDICILPFIRQFRIANPEWFDRQNEFPKVQKWLDSFLKSSILEEIMVSHEVWKKDNPAIFFPTNL
;
A
#
# COMPACT_ATOMS: atom_id res chain seq x y z
N MET A 1 4.68 1.29 5.74
CA MET A 1 3.68 1.07 6.82
C MET A 1 3.94 -0.21 7.61
N ALA A 2 4.08 -1.40 7.00
CA ALA A 2 4.32 -2.64 7.74
C ALA A 2 5.59 -2.59 8.62
N LEU A 3 6.71 -2.10 8.09
CA LEU A 3 7.95 -1.87 8.85
C LEU A 3 7.74 -0.92 10.04
N TYR A 4 6.99 0.16 9.82
CA TYR A 4 6.65 1.12 10.88
C TYR A 4 5.84 0.47 12.00
N LEU A 5 4.73 -0.18 11.65
CA LEU A 5 3.85 -0.86 12.62
C LEU A 5 4.57 -1.98 13.37
N SER A 6 5.40 -2.76 12.69
CA SER A 6 6.20 -3.83 13.33
C SER A 6 7.39 -3.30 14.12
N LYS A 7 7.63 -1.98 14.13
CA LYS A 7 8.82 -1.34 14.74
C LYS A 7 10.14 -1.98 14.25
N THR A 8 10.18 -2.35 12.98
CA THR A 8 11.37 -2.95 12.37
C THR A 8 12.19 -1.86 11.73
N VAL A 9 13.34 -1.58 12.33
CA VAL A 9 14.29 -0.57 11.82
C VAL A 9 15.06 -1.13 10.65
N VAL A 10 15.14 -0.37 9.57
CA VAL A 10 15.92 -0.67 8.38
C VAL A 10 16.73 0.56 7.95
N GLU A 11 17.84 0.37 7.26
CA GLU A 11 18.47 1.43 6.51
C GLU A 11 17.63 1.74 5.27
N LEU A 12 17.09 2.95 5.19
CA LEU A 12 16.28 3.40 4.07
C LEU A 12 17.16 3.99 2.97
N ARG A 13 17.05 3.47 1.78
CA ARG A 13 17.72 3.96 0.58
C ARG A 13 16.70 4.36 -0.46
N GLU A 14 16.35 5.67 -0.51
CA GLU A 14 15.47 6.22 -1.54
C GLU A 14 16.12 6.11 -2.91
N VAL A 15 15.36 5.69 -3.93
CA VAL A 15 15.89 5.47 -5.26
C VAL A 15 15.10 6.22 -6.33
N SER A 16 15.81 6.73 -7.34
CA SER A 16 15.17 7.24 -8.55
C SER A 16 14.76 6.07 -9.45
N LEU A 17 13.47 5.96 -9.76
CA LEU A 17 12.96 4.89 -10.65
C LEU A 17 13.53 4.96 -12.07
N LYS A 18 13.97 6.17 -12.50
CA LYS A 18 14.59 6.38 -13.82
C LYS A 18 16.08 6.04 -13.83
N ASN A 19 16.73 6.09 -12.67
CA ASN A 19 18.18 5.84 -12.53
C ASN A 19 18.41 5.03 -11.26
N LYS A 20 18.19 3.73 -11.33
CA LYS A 20 18.34 2.81 -10.21
C LYS A 20 19.80 2.55 -9.91
N PRO A 21 20.23 2.56 -8.62
CA PRO A 21 21.61 2.34 -8.26
C PRO A 21 22.04 0.89 -8.55
N GLN A 22 23.27 0.72 -9.04
CA GLN A 22 23.83 -0.57 -9.39
C GLN A 22 23.76 -1.60 -8.25
N PRO A 23 24.06 -1.27 -6.97
CA PRO A 23 23.91 -2.23 -5.86
C PRO A 23 22.51 -2.78 -5.69
N MET A 24 21.46 -2.00 -6.02
CA MET A 24 20.09 -2.49 -5.98
C MET A 24 19.83 -3.51 -7.10
N LEU A 25 20.34 -3.25 -8.31
CA LEU A 25 20.16 -4.14 -9.46
C LEU A 25 20.92 -5.46 -9.31
N GLU A 26 22.03 -5.45 -8.55
CA GLU A 26 22.82 -6.65 -8.25
C GLU A 26 22.07 -7.61 -7.33
N ILE A 27 21.33 -7.09 -6.34
CA ILE A 27 20.57 -7.92 -5.39
C ILE A 27 19.15 -8.25 -5.88
N SER A 28 18.54 -7.41 -6.72
CA SER A 28 17.23 -7.63 -7.35
C SER A 28 17.28 -7.22 -8.83
N PRO A 29 17.67 -8.12 -9.72
CA PRO A 29 17.77 -7.86 -11.17
C PRO A 29 16.44 -7.45 -11.82
N LYS A 30 15.32 -7.79 -11.18
CA LYS A 30 13.97 -7.35 -11.56
C LYS A 30 13.87 -5.81 -11.59
N GLY A 31 14.65 -5.13 -10.74
CA GLY A 31 14.74 -3.67 -10.70
C GLY A 31 13.43 -2.98 -10.31
N THR A 32 12.52 -3.66 -9.64
CA THR A 32 11.30 -3.08 -9.06
C THR A 32 11.54 -2.64 -7.62
N VAL A 33 10.70 -1.76 -7.11
CA VAL A 33 10.69 -1.36 -5.69
C VAL A 33 9.35 -1.79 -5.07
N PRO A 34 9.36 -2.12 -3.77
CA PRO A 34 10.47 -2.10 -2.81
C PRO A 34 11.39 -3.32 -2.92
N VAL A 35 12.61 -3.19 -2.39
CA VAL A 35 13.54 -4.30 -2.17
C VAL A 35 14.01 -4.26 -0.72
N LEU A 36 13.90 -5.36 0.01
CA LEU A 36 14.39 -5.51 1.38
C LEU A 36 15.51 -6.56 1.41
N LEU A 37 16.71 -6.12 1.76
CA LEU A 37 17.86 -7.01 2.02
C LEU A 37 17.91 -7.29 3.52
N LEU A 38 17.92 -8.58 3.89
CA LEU A 38 18.00 -9.03 5.27
C LEU A 38 19.46 -9.25 5.72
N ASP A 39 19.68 -9.33 7.03
CA ASP A 39 21.02 -9.48 7.63
C ASP A 39 21.71 -10.82 7.22
N ASP A 40 20.93 -11.83 6.89
CA ASP A 40 21.43 -13.13 6.40
C ASP A 40 21.76 -13.14 4.90
N GLY A 41 21.59 -12.00 4.22
CA GLY A 41 21.80 -11.84 2.79
C GLY A 41 20.60 -12.23 1.92
N SER A 42 19.50 -12.71 2.48
CA SER A 42 18.28 -12.98 1.71
C SER A 42 17.60 -11.68 1.27
N VAL A 43 16.92 -11.73 0.11
CA VAL A 43 16.27 -10.58 -0.52
C VAL A 43 14.79 -10.85 -0.65
N ILE A 44 13.97 -9.86 -0.28
CA ILE A 44 12.53 -9.84 -0.48
C ILE A 44 12.20 -8.65 -1.38
N ASP A 45 11.68 -8.88 -2.59
CA ASP A 45 11.44 -7.83 -3.59
C ASP A 45 9.98 -7.71 -4.05
N GLU A 46 9.06 -8.34 -3.29
CA GLU A 46 7.63 -8.13 -3.43
C GLU A 46 7.06 -7.45 -2.17
N SER A 47 6.27 -6.38 -2.37
CA SER A 47 5.71 -5.61 -1.25
C SER A 47 4.84 -6.45 -0.31
N ILE A 48 4.09 -7.41 -0.86
CA ILE A 48 3.25 -8.32 -0.08
C ILE A 48 4.07 -9.25 0.82
N GLU A 49 5.20 -9.75 0.32
CA GLU A 49 6.10 -10.63 1.07
C GLU A 49 6.80 -9.87 2.20
N ILE A 50 7.16 -8.59 1.97
CA ILE A 50 7.70 -7.71 3.03
C ILE A 50 6.66 -7.51 4.13
N ILE A 51 5.38 -7.28 3.77
CA ILE A 51 4.28 -7.16 4.74
C ILE A 51 4.15 -8.45 5.55
N GLU A 52 4.15 -9.61 4.90
CA GLU A 52 4.06 -10.91 5.57
C GLU A 52 5.24 -11.19 6.49
N TRP A 53 6.43 -10.84 6.04
CA TRP A 53 7.64 -10.95 6.87
C TRP A 53 7.54 -10.08 8.13
N CYS A 54 7.06 -8.84 8.01
CA CYS A 54 6.82 -7.96 9.17
C CYS A 54 5.79 -8.55 10.15
N ILE A 55 4.69 -9.11 9.63
CA ILE A 55 3.64 -9.73 10.44
C ILE A 55 4.18 -10.95 11.18
N LYS A 56 4.96 -11.81 10.50
CA LYS A 56 5.60 -12.99 11.13
C LYS A 56 6.58 -12.60 12.21
N LYS A 57 7.35 -11.51 12.01
CA LYS A 57 8.36 -11.02 12.96
C LYS A 57 7.74 -10.41 14.22
N LYS A 58 6.57 -9.79 14.14
CA LYS A 58 5.91 -9.04 15.23
C LYS A 58 4.40 -9.33 15.29
N LYS A 59 4.05 -10.58 15.58
CA LYS A 59 2.65 -11.02 15.66
C LYS A 59 1.80 -10.21 16.65
N ASP A 60 2.38 -9.70 17.72
CA ASP A 60 1.67 -8.95 18.76
C ASP A 60 1.13 -7.60 18.31
N VAL A 61 1.68 -7.04 17.22
CA VAL A 61 1.25 -5.75 16.67
C VAL A 61 -0.02 -5.88 15.83
N PHE A 62 -0.19 -7.02 15.17
CA PHE A 62 -1.34 -7.34 14.33
C PHE A 62 -2.31 -8.24 15.10
N LYS A 63 -2.80 -7.71 16.25
CA LYS A 63 -3.50 -8.48 17.30
C LYS A 63 -4.85 -9.05 16.91
N ASP A 64 -5.57 -8.39 16.02
CA ASP A 64 -6.86 -8.89 15.60
C ASP A 64 -6.67 -9.95 14.52
N THR A 65 -6.73 -11.20 14.94
CA THR A 65 -6.75 -12.33 14.02
C THR A 65 -8.09 -12.36 13.30
N LEU A 66 -8.03 -12.29 11.99
CA LEU A 66 -9.19 -12.60 11.14
C LEU A 66 -9.55 -14.08 11.36
N ASN A 67 -10.84 -14.39 11.35
CA ASN A 67 -11.24 -15.79 11.26
C ASN A 67 -10.93 -16.33 9.85
N LYS A 68 -10.98 -17.65 9.67
CA LYS A 68 -10.60 -18.31 8.40
C LYS A 68 -11.37 -17.79 7.19
N GLU A 69 -12.64 -17.48 7.33
CA GLU A 69 -13.47 -16.94 6.26
C GLU A 69 -13.05 -15.51 5.89
N GLN A 70 -12.76 -14.69 6.91
CA GLN A 70 -12.25 -13.33 6.73
C GLN A 70 -10.86 -13.32 6.11
N GLU A 71 -9.98 -14.26 6.49
CA GLU A 71 -8.64 -14.41 5.88
C GLU A 71 -8.75 -14.70 4.39
N LEU A 72 -9.56 -15.68 3.99
CA LEU A 72 -9.79 -16.00 2.59
C LEU A 72 -10.39 -14.80 1.81
N SER A 73 -11.39 -14.15 2.41
CA SER A 73 -12.01 -12.97 1.81
C SER A 73 -11.04 -11.77 1.73
N ALA A 74 -10.08 -11.65 2.63
CA ALA A 74 -9.03 -10.63 2.58
C ALA A 74 -8.00 -10.93 1.48
N GLU A 75 -7.59 -12.19 1.33
CA GLU A 75 -6.69 -12.61 0.26
C GLU A 75 -7.30 -12.38 -1.13
N ASP A 76 -8.57 -12.75 -1.32
CA ASP A 76 -9.31 -12.48 -2.56
C ASP A 76 -9.40 -10.97 -2.85
N ALA A 77 -9.63 -10.14 -1.81
CA ALA A 77 -9.68 -8.70 -1.98
C ALA A 77 -8.30 -8.12 -2.34
N ILE A 78 -7.23 -8.56 -1.69
CA ILE A 78 -5.86 -8.11 -2.01
C ILE A 78 -5.53 -8.44 -3.47
N LYS A 79 -5.83 -9.67 -3.90
CA LYS A 79 -5.64 -10.09 -5.30
C LYS A 79 -6.47 -9.26 -6.27
N LEU A 80 -7.74 -8.99 -5.93
CA LEU A 80 -8.63 -8.15 -6.74
C LEU A 80 -8.04 -6.74 -6.93
N PHE A 81 -7.44 -6.17 -5.87
CA PHE A 81 -6.81 -4.86 -5.95
C PHE A 81 -5.52 -4.86 -6.75
N ASP A 82 -4.67 -5.85 -6.58
CA ASP A 82 -3.38 -5.92 -7.30
C ASP A 82 -3.57 -6.18 -8.80
N GLU A 83 -4.58 -6.95 -9.18
CA GLU A 83 -4.86 -7.28 -10.58
C GLU A 83 -5.84 -6.28 -11.21
N LYS A 84 -7.13 -6.32 -10.80
CA LYS A 84 -8.21 -5.62 -11.49
C LYS A 84 -8.28 -4.15 -11.12
N PHE A 85 -8.25 -3.82 -9.81
CA PHE A 85 -8.35 -2.43 -9.39
C PHE A 85 -7.18 -1.62 -9.93
N LYS A 86 -5.95 -2.13 -9.81
CA LYS A 86 -4.75 -1.51 -10.35
C LYS A 86 -4.83 -1.30 -11.86
N PHE A 87 -5.30 -2.30 -12.62
CA PHE A 87 -5.50 -2.18 -14.06
C PHE A 87 -6.40 -1.00 -14.43
N HIS A 88 -7.55 -0.87 -13.73
CA HIS A 88 -8.49 0.22 -13.97
C HIS A 88 -7.98 1.56 -13.43
N LEU A 89 -7.34 1.56 -12.26
CA LEU A 89 -6.74 2.75 -11.67
C LEU A 89 -5.69 3.38 -12.58
N ASP A 90 -4.79 2.57 -13.15
CA ASP A 90 -3.74 3.07 -14.04
C ASP A 90 -4.33 3.72 -15.29
N ARG A 91 -5.38 3.15 -15.88
CA ARG A 91 -6.08 3.69 -17.06
C ARG A 91 -6.93 4.91 -16.75
N TYR A 92 -7.50 4.98 -15.57
CA TYR A 92 -8.19 6.18 -15.11
C TYR A 92 -7.19 7.32 -14.83
N LYS A 93 -6.15 7.05 -14.05
CA LYS A 93 -5.22 8.07 -13.57
C LYS A 93 -4.25 8.56 -14.66
N TYR A 94 -3.88 7.68 -15.57
CA TYR A 94 -2.90 7.92 -16.61
C TYR A 94 -3.46 7.64 -18.01
N ALA A 95 -4.73 8.01 -18.26
CA ALA A 95 -5.44 7.74 -19.50
C ALA A 95 -4.63 8.13 -20.75
N THR A 96 -3.90 9.25 -20.68
CA THR A 96 -3.06 9.75 -21.80
C THR A 96 -1.88 8.83 -22.17
N ARG A 97 -1.60 7.78 -21.40
CA ARG A 97 -0.54 6.79 -21.71
C ARG A 97 -1.06 5.60 -22.52
N TYR A 98 -2.35 5.53 -22.74
CA TYR A 98 -3.02 4.40 -23.40
C TYR A 98 -3.79 4.92 -24.62
N GLU A 99 -3.84 4.15 -25.68
CA GLU A 99 -4.66 4.43 -26.85
C GLU A 99 -6.10 3.98 -26.58
N ASP A 100 -7.07 4.75 -27.07
CA ASP A 100 -8.51 4.45 -27.04
C ASP A 100 -9.08 4.05 -25.65
N VAL A 101 -8.59 4.71 -24.58
CA VAL A 101 -9.06 4.45 -23.21
C VAL A 101 -10.19 5.41 -22.82
N ASP A 102 -11.32 4.86 -22.43
CA ASP A 102 -12.38 5.58 -21.73
C ASP A 102 -12.07 5.63 -20.22
N GLU A 103 -11.53 6.75 -19.76
CA GLU A 103 -11.16 6.94 -18.35
C GLU A 103 -12.34 6.83 -17.40
N ILE A 104 -13.54 7.24 -17.86
CA ILE A 104 -14.75 7.20 -17.06
C ILE A 104 -15.19 5.74 -16.83
N LEU A 105 -15.15 4.90 -17.86
CA LEU A 105 -15.43 3.47 -17.73
C LEU A 105 -14.49 2.79 -16.71
N HIS A 106 -13.20 3.17 -16.74
CA HIS A 106 -12.23 2.63 -15.79
C HIS A 106 -12.44 3.15 -14.38
N ARG A 107 -12.83 4.42 -14.22
CA ARG A 107 -13.24 4.96 -12.92
C ARG A 107 -14.44 4.19 -12.34
N GLU A 108 -15.50 4.01 -13.12
CA GLU A 108 -16.69 3.29 -12.68
C GLU A 108 -16.38 1.83 -12.31
N SER A 109 -15.45 1.19 -13.04
CA SER A 109 -14.99 -0.16 -12.69
C SER A 109 -14.28 -0.18 -11.32
N CYS A 110 -13.51 0.85 -10.97
CA CYS A 110 -12.95 1.00 -9.62
C CYS A 110 -14.06 1.21 -8.58
N VAL A 111 -15.08 2.01 -8.87
CA VAL A 111 -16.22 2.25 -7.98
C VAL A 111 -16.94 0.94 -7.63
N GLU A 112 -17.21 0.10 -8.61
CA GLU A 112 -17.87 -1.20 -8.37
C GLU A 112 -17.05 -2.08 -7.41
N ILE A 113 -15.71 -2.06 -7.51
CA ILE A 113 -14.85 -2.76 -6.56
C ILE A 113 -14.96 -2.12 -5.17
N LEU A 114 -14.93 -0.77 -5.07
CA LEU A 114 -15.06 -0.07 -3.78
C LEU A 114 -16.40 -0.36 -3.08
N LYS A 115 -17.51 -0.51 -3.83
CA LYS A 115 -18.80 -0.92 -3.29
C LYS A 115 -18.77 -2.30 -2.63
N THR A 116 -17.97 -3.22 -3.17
CA THR A 116 -17.77 -4.52 -2.52
C THR A 116 -17.02 -4.40 -1.20
N MET A 117 -16.04 -3.48 -1.15
CA MET A 117 -15.25 -3.21 0.05
C MET A 117 -16.04 -2.49 1.14
N GLU A 118 -16.99 -1.64 0.77
CA GLU A 118 -17.91 -0.95 1.68
C GLU A 118 -18.62 -1.93 2.64
N LYS A 119 -19.00 -3.10 2.13
CA LYS A 119 -19.64 -4.17 2.91
C LYS A 119 -18.70 -4.83 3.91
N LYS A 120 -17.40 -4.90 3.60
CA LYS A 120 -16.37 -5.57 4.42
C LYS A 120 -15.96 -4.76 5.65
N ILE A 121 -16.07 -3.43 5.60
CA ILE A 121 -15.84 -2.56 6.76
C ILE A 121 -16.98 -2.74 7.77
N SER A 122 -18.23 -2.91 7.31
CA SER A 122 -19.40 -3.08 8.16
C SER A 122 -19.50 -2.00 9.25
N ASN A 123 -19.44 -2.38 10.53
CA ASN A 123 -19.46 -1.48 11.69
C ASN A 123 -18.08 -1.29 12.33
N ASN A 124 -17.03 -1.83 11.72
CA ASN A 124 -15.67 -1.72 12.22
C ASN A 124 -14.99 -0.42 11.75
N LYS A 125 -13.88 -0.09 12.38
CA LYS A 125 -13.04 1.05 11.97
C LYS A 125 -12.19 0.72 10.74
N PHE A 126 -11.77 -0.55 10.60
CA PHE A 126 -10.95 -1.07 9.53
C PHE A 126 -11.64 -2.27 8.87
N PHE A 127 -11.03 -2.86 7.85
CA PHE A 127 -11.61 -4.03 7.20
C PHE A 127 -11.68 -5.21 8.18
N TYR A 128 -12.87 -5.70 8.41
CA TYR A 128 -13.24 -6.80 9.33
C TYR A 128 -13.04 -6.54 10.82
N THR A 129 -12.18 -5.60 11.24
CA THR A 129 -11.76 -5.41 12.63
C THR A 129 -11.71 -3.94 13.03
N ASN A 130 -11.42 -3.68 14.31
CA ASN A 130 -11.21 -2.32 14.82
C ASN A 130 -9.73 -1.91 14.87
N HIS A 131 -8.82 -2.79 14.45
CA HIS A 131 -7.38 -2.53 14.36
C HIS A 131 -6.89 -2.73 12.94
N VAL A 132 -5.81 -2.02 12.60
CA VAL A 132 -5.17 -2.16 11.27
C VAL A 132 -4.65 -3.58 11.09
N ASN A 133 -4.96 -4.18 9.97
CA ASN A 133 -4.54 -5.54 9.63
C ASN A 133 -3.93 -5.60 8.21
N LYS A 134 -3.58 -6.80 7.74
CA LYS A 134 -2.91 -7.03 6.45
C LYS A 134 -3.64 -6.39 5.27
N ILE A 135 -4.96 -6.58 5.18
CA ILE A 135 -5.73 -6.07 4.03
C ILE A 135 -5.72 -4.54 3.98
N ASP A 136 -5.81 -3.86 5.15
CA ASP A 136 -5.75 -2.40 5.19
C ASP A 136 -4.44 -1.88 4.62
N ILE A 137 -3.31 -2.49 5.00
CA ILE A 137 -1.97 -2.10 4.53
C ILE A 137 -1.82 -2.34 3.02
N CYS A 138 -2.33 -3.48 2.54
CA CYS A 138 -2.19 -3.87 1.13
C CYS A 138 -3.02 -2.99 0.20
N ILE A 139 -4.24 -2.60 0.58
CA ILE A 139 -5.13 -1.87 -0.34
C ILE A 139 -5.07 -0.35 -0.18
N LEU A 140 -4.57 0.17 0.95
CA LEU A 140 -4.46 1.61 1.21
C LEU A 140 -3.78 2.39 0.07
N PRO A 141 -2.65 1.93 -0.49
CA PRO A 141 -1.99 2.65 -1.58
C PRO A 141 -2.88 2.83 -2.81
N PHE A 142 -3.66 1.82 -3.16
CA PHE A 142 -4.53 1.84 -4.34
C PHE A 142 -5.69 2.82 -4.16
N ILE A 143 -6.41 2.75 -3.05
CA ILE A 143 -7.56 3.64 -2.77
C ILE A 143 -7.07 5.09 -2.61
N ARG A 144 -5.92 5.29 -1.96
CA ARG A 144 -5.29 6.62 -1.87
C ARG A 144 -4.95 7.18 -3.25
N GLN A 145 -4.37 6.37 -4.14
CA GLN A 145 -4.04 6.79 -5.50
C GLN A 145 -5.29 7.05 -6.34
N PHE A 146 -6.37 6.32 -6.13
CA PHE A 146 -7.65 6.54 -6.78
C PHE A 146 -8.26 7.91 -6.38
N ARG A 147 -8.24 8.25 -5.07
CA ARG A 147 -8.64 9.57 -4.60
C ARG A 147 -7.75 10.68 -5.18
N ILE A 148 -6.43 10.48 -5.25
CA ILE A 148 -5.49 11.48 -5.79
C ILE A 148 -5.75 11.79 -7.27
N ALA A 149 -6.29 10.85 -8.05
CA ALA A 149 -6.60 11.07 -9.45
C ALA A 149 -7.66 12.18 -9.64
N ASN A 150 -8.66 12.25 -8.77
CA ASN A 150 -9.64 13.34 -8.70
C ASN A 150 -10.24 13.44 -7.29
N PRO A 151 -9.60 14.24 -6.38
CA PRO A 151 -10.04 14.33 -4.99
C PRO A 151 -11.45 14.90 -4.84
N GLU A 152 -11.79 15.94 -5.62
CA GLU A 152 -13.11 16.58 -5.51
C GLU A 152 -14.24 15.63 -5.91
N TRP A 153 -14.03 14.86 -6.97
CA TRP A 153 -14.99 13.85 -7.39
C TRP A 153 -15.12 12.75 -6.35
N PHE A 154 -14.00 12.18 -5.88
CA PHE A 154 -13.98 11.09 -4.90
C PHE A 154 -14.69 11.49 -3.59
N ASP A 155 -14.39 12.69 -3.07
CA ASP A 155 -14.91 13.15 -1.78
C ASP A 155 -16.41 13.49 -1.83
N ARG A 156 -16.99 13.70 -3.03
CA ARG A 156 -18.44 13.92 -3.23
C ARG A 156 -19.25 12.64 -3.44
N GLN A 157 -18.60 11.47 -3.54
CA GLN A 157 -19.32 10.21 -3.72
C GLN A 157 -20.07 9.81 -2.44
N ASN A 158 -21.24 9.16 -2.64
CA ASN A 158 -22.07 8.63 -1.56
C ASN A 158 -22.24 7.10 -1.63
N GLU A 159 -21.56 6.45 -2.57
CA GLU A 159 -21.69 5.02 -2.82
C GLU A 159 -20.81 4.14 -1.93
N PHE A 160 -19.75 4.75 -1.33
CA PHE A 160 -18.79 4.04 -0.48
C PHE A 160 -18.31 4.90 0.72
N PRO A 161 -19.25 5.43 1.53
CA PRO A 161 -18.93 6.39 2.60
C PRO A 161 -18.04 5.81 3.71
N LYS A 162 -18.11 4.49 3.99
CA LYS A 162 -17.25 3.85 4.99
C LYS A 162 -15.81 3.72 4.48
N VAL A 163 -15.63 3.42 3.18
CA VAL A 163 -14.31 3.41 2.54
C VAL A 163 -13.70 4.81 2.57
N GLN A 164 -14.48 5.86 2.29
CA GLN A 164 -14.01 7.25 2.41
C GLN A 164 -13.57 7.57 3.85
N LYS A 165 -14.40 7.23 4.84
CA LYS A 165 -14.08 7.43 6.26
C LYS A 165 -12.85 6.62 6.70
N TRP A 166 -12.73 5.39 6.24
CA TRP A 166 -11.57 4.54 6.46
C TRP A 166 -10.30 5.18 5.87
N LEU A 167 -10.32 5.61 4.62
CA LEU A 167 -9.21 6.30 3.99
C LEU A 167 -8.85 7.58 4.74
N ASP A 168 -9.83 8.41 5.10
CA ASP A 168 -9.63 9.65 5.83
C ASP A 168 -8.97 9.42 7.19
N SER A 169 -9.27 8.31 7.87
CA SER A 169 -8.63 7.94 9.13
C SER A 169 -7.11 7.69 8.97
N PHE A 170 -6.68 7.18 7.83
CA PHE A 170 -5.25 7.03 7.50
C PHE A 170 -4.64 8.37 7.08
N LEU A 171 -5.32 9.14 6.22
CA LEU A 171 -4.81 10.41 5.73
C LEU A 171 -4.53 11.42 6.86
N LYS A 172 -5.28 11.34 7.96
CA LYS A 172 -5.12 12.17 9.18
C LYS A 172 -4.25 11.53 10.26
N SER A 173 -3.66 10.37 9.99
CA SER A 173 -2.85 9.65 11.00
C SER A 173 -1.40 10.12 10.99
N SER A 174 -0.81 10.20 12.19
CA SER A 174 0.63 10.42 12.35
C SER A 174 1.48 9.35 11.65
N ILE A 175 0.93 8.12 11.54
CA ILE A 175 1.59 7.04 10.80
C ILE A 175 1.80 7.44 9.35
N LEU A 176 0.76 7.97 8.68
CA LEU A 176 0.90 8.34 7.28
C LEU A 176 1.84 9.55 7.11
N GLU A 177 1.81 10.50 8.03
CA GLU A 177 2.74 11.64 8.01
C GLU A 177 4.18 11.17 8.04
N GLU A 178 4.53 10.23 8.93
CA GLU A 178 5.89 9.72 9.06
C GLU A 178 6.34 8.87 7.85
N ILE A 179 5.48 7.98 7.36
CA ILE A 179 5.86 7.11 6.23
C ILE A 179 5.86 7.81 4.87
N MET A 180 5.29 9.01 4.78
CA MET A 180 5.24 9.82 3.56
C MET A 180 6.28 10.93 3.53
N VAL A 181 7.19 10.97 4.50
CA VAL A 181 8.35 11.88 4.47
C VAL A 181 9.17 11.61 3.20
N SER A 182 9.48 12.67 2.49
CA SER A 182 10.36 12.58 1.30
C SER A 182 11.81 12.54 1.73
N HIS A 183 12.58 11.62 1.16
CA HIS A 183 14.00 11.47 1.42
C HIS A 183 14.81 11.81 0.17
N GLU A 184 16.06 12.23 0.37
CA GLU A 184 16.99 12.40 -0.74
C GLU A 184 17.35 11.07 -1.38
N VAL A 185 17.53 11.09 -2.71
CA VAL A 185 17.97 9.89 -3.44
C VAL A 185 19.32 9.43 -2.88
N TRP A 186 19.39 8.16 -2.53
CA TRP A 186 20.56 7.55 -1.94
C TRP A 186 21.80 7.66 -2.84
N LYS A 187 22.95 7.98 -2.20
CA LYS A 187 24.29 7.94 -2.78
C LYS A 187 25.21 7.22 -1.80
N LYS A 188 26.25 6.56 -2.32
CA LYS A 188 27.15 5.73 -1.53
C LYS A 188 27.81 6.48 -0.35
N ASP A 189 28.08 7.77 -0.52
CA ASP A 189 28.79 8.59 0.46
C ASP A 189 27.86 9.39 1.38
N ASN A 190 26.53 9.26 1.22
CA ASN A 190 25.58 9.92 2.10
C ASN A 190 25.48 9.18 3.45
N PRO A 191 25.21 9.89 4.55
CA PRO A 191 24.89 9.27 5.82
C PRO A 191 23.73 8.29 5.70
N ALA A 192 23.80 7.18 6.45
CA ALA A 192 22.70 6.22 6.50
C ALA A 192 21.45 6.86 7.10
N ILE A 193 20.29 6.64 6.47
CA ILE A 193 18.98 7.03 6.96
C ILE A 193 18.31 5.78 7.52
N PHE A 194 17.82 5.83 8.75
CA PHE A 194 17.11 4.72 9.37
C PHE A 194 15.62 5.02 9.43
N PHE A 195 14.81 4.00 9.18
CA PHE A 195 13.36 4.06 9.21
C PHE A 195 12.79 2.84 9.95
N PRO A 196 11.79 3.01 10.82
CA PRO A 196 11.26 4.27 11.35
C PRO A 196 12.25 4.98 12.27
N THR A 197 12.15 6.31 12.34
CA THR A 197 13.06 7.15 13.15
C THR A 197 12.62 7.29 14.60
N ASN A 198 11.32 7.18 14.87
CA ASN A 198 10.72 7.38 16.20
C ASN A 198 10.10 6.05 16.68
N LEU A 199 10.80 5.32 17.53
CA LEU A 199 10.34 4.06 18.16
C LEU A 199 10.12 4.24 19.65
#